data_f9eb2607e491f7b90cb1257f2dedb04a
#
_entry.id   f9eb2607e491f7b90cb1257f2dedb04a
#
_cell.length_a   1.000
_cell.length_b   1.000
_cell.length_c   1.000
_cell.angle_alpha   90.00
_cell.angle_beta   90.00
_cell.angle_gamma   90.00
#
_symmetry.space_group_name_H-M   'P 1'
#
loop_
_entity.id
_entity.type
_entity.pdbx_description
1 polymer ?
#
loop_
_entity_poly.entity_id
_entity_poly.type
_entity_poly.pdbx_seq_one_letter_code
_entity_poly.pdbx_strand_id
1 'polypeptide(L)'
;IISLTISISCSKRLDLEPAIGLSSIDVYKDADNYVNVLAKLYAGMSLSGLHGPSGNPDIAGIDEGFSQYIRVLWNLQDLPTDNAICRWNDVGIPEMCKMEWSADNSFVKAMYSRIYYQIPIANVFIKETSDESMTEKGFSNEEQEELRMYRAEARFLRALSYYHAMDLFGNVPFVDETSPIGVFLPEQIQRADLFSWIESELKAIENILLTASAAPYGRASQSACHALLAKMFLNAEVYTGTEKNQDCITYSQKIIDNGSFSLDDQYAHVFMADNHTSPEIIFPVVFDGQYTQTWGGTTFLICASIGSLMDASDYGMNNGWNGIRTTPTFV
;
A
#
# COMPACT_ATOMS: atom_id res chain seq x y z
N ILE A 1 -58.29 22.81 -23.85
CA ILE A 1 -56.95 23.01 -24.40
C ILE A 1 -55.96 22.79 -23.25
N ILE A 2 -55.31 21.62 -23.25
CA ILE A 2 -54.28 21.27 -22.27
C ILE A 2 -52.93 21.76 -22.87
N SER A 3 -52.31 22.76 -22.21
CA SER A 3 -50.98 23.25 -22.61
C SER A 3 -49.91 22.32 -22.01
N LEU A 4 -49.22 21.59 -22.86
CA LEU A 4 -48.10 20.72 -22.53
C LEU A 4 -46.83 21.59 -22.47
N THR A 5 -46.39 21.97 -21.26
CA THR A 5 -45.10 22.64 -21.06
C THR A 5 -43.98 21.60 -21.09
N ILE A 6 -43.20 21.59 -22.18
CA ILE A 6 -41.96 20.80 -22.29
C ILE A 6 -40.86 21.55 -21.53
N SER A 7 -40.48 21.01 -20.35
CA SER A 7 -39.33 21.48 -19.62
C SER A 7 -38.05 20.96 -20.31
N ILE A 8 -37.36 21.80 -21.02
CA ILE A 8 -36.03 21.50 -21.57
C ILE A 8 -35.05 21.66 -20.38
N SER A 9 -34.65 20.52 -19.79
CA SER A 9 -33.60 20.48 -18.78
C SER A 9 -32.23 20.69 -19.46
N CYS A 10 -31.53 21.78 -19.11
CA CYS A 10 -30.17 22.02 -19.54
C CYS A 10 -29.18 21.16 -18.72
N SER A 11 -29.09 19.87 -19.01
CA SER A 11 -28.15 18.94 -18.37
C SER A 11 -26.69 19.27 -18.67
N LYS A 12 -26.40 19.88 -19.83
CA LYS A 12 -25.02 20.28 -20.23
C LYS A 12 -24.36 21.35 -19.34
N ARG A 13 -25.06 22.01 -18.41
CA ARG A 13 -24.48 22.95 -17.47
C ARG A 13 -24.08 22.33 -16.13
N LEU A 14 -24.35 21.04 -15.93
CA LEU A 14 -23.99 20.29 -14.73
C LEU A 14 -22.66 19.53 -14.90
N ASP A 15 -22.22 19.28 -16.14
CA ASP A 15 -20.92 18.70 -16.45
C ASP A 15 -19.89 19.85 -16.54
N LEU A 16 -19.56 20.44 -15.41
CA LEU A 16 -18.47 21.41 -15.31
C LEU A 16 -17.16 20.68 -15.09
N GLU A 17 -16.25 20.85 -16.04
CA GLU A 17 -14.85 20.46 -15.81
C GLU A 17 -14.25 21.35 -14.72
N PRO A 18 -13.32 20.83 -13.88
CA PRO A 18 -12.64 21.64 -12.87
C PRO A 18 -12.00 22.86 -13.52
N ALA A 19 -12.35 24.06 -13.08
CA ALA A 19 -11.79 25.32 -13.61
C ALA A 19 -10.30 25.51 -13.24
N ILE A 20 -9.81 24.73 -12.29
CA ILE A 20 -8.42 24.75 -11.80
C ILE A 20 -8.02 23.29 -11.51
N GLY A 21 -6.93 22.82 -12.09
CA GLY A 21 -6.39 21.48 -11.92
C GLY A 21 -6.47 20.64 -13.22
N LEU A 22 -5.74 19.54 -13.24
CA LEU A 22 -5.77 18.57 -14.34
C LEU A 22 -6.99 17.66 -14.13
N SER A 23 -7.80 17.47 -15.18
CA SER A 23 -8.83 16.43 -15.19
C SER A 23 -8.18 15.05 -15.35
N SER A 24 -8.90 13.97 -15.01
CA SER A 24 -8.42 12.62 -15.28
C SER A 24 -8.18 12.40 -16.78
N ILE A 25 -8.99 13.02 -17.64
CA ILE A 25 -8.83 12.98 -19.09
C ILE A 25 -7.50 13.59 -19.51
N ASP A 26 -7.11 14.73 -18.93
CA ASP A 26 -5.85 15.40 -19.23
C ASP A 26 -4.63 14.58 -18.77
N VAL A 27 -4.72 13.95 -17.58
CA VAL A 27 -3.65 13.13 -17.02
C VAL A 27 -3.39 11.89 -17.87
N TYR A 28 -4.45 11.19 -18.28
CA TYR A 28 -4.36 9.94 -19.02
C TYR A 28 -4.32 10.09 -20.56
N LYS A 29 -4.19 11.32 -21.06
CA LYS A 29 -4.08 11.60 -22.48
C LYS A 29 -2.69 11.30 -23.04
N ASP A 30 -1.65 11.46 -22.24
CA ASP A 30 -0.24 11.36 -22.62
C ASP A 30 0.41 10.19 -21.87
N ALA A 31 1.07 9.29 -22.59
CA ALA A 31 1.74 8.11 -22.03
C ALA A 31 2.78 8.47 -20.96
N ASP A 32 3.50 9.59 -21.14
CA ASP A 32 4.52 10.07 -20.18
C ASP A 32 3.96 10.42 -18.80
N ASN A 33 2.65 10.70 -18.70
CA ASN A 33 2.03 11.03 -17.43
C ASN A 33 1.73 9.80 -16.55
N TYR A 34 1.66 8.61 -17.14
CA TYR A 34 1.29 7.39 -16.38
C TYR A 34 2.30 7.03 -15.31
N VAL A 35 3.58 7.31 -15.50
CA VAL A 35 4.60 7.10 -14.47
C VAL A 35 4.32 7.94 -13.21
N ASN A 36 3.76 9.14 -13.36
CA ASN A 36 3.41 10.00 -12.22
C ASN A 36 2.24 9.43 -11.41
N VAL A 37 1.25 8.82 -12.10
CA VAL A 37 0.13 8.15 -11.42
C VAL A 37 0.60 6.85 -10.75
N LEU A 38 1.48 6.09 -11.40
CA LEU A 38 2.11 4.94 -10.77
C LEU A 38 2.92 5.36 -9.53
N ALA A 39 3.69 6.44 -9.61
CA ALA A 39 4.41 7.00 -8.47
C ALA A 39 3.47 7.38 -7.31
N LYS A 40 2.25 7.87 -7.60
CA LYS A 40 1.22 8.13 -6.57
C LYS A 40 0.78 6.86 -5.86
N LEU A 41 0.69 5.72 -6.55
CA LEU A 41 0.39 4.43 -5.92
C LEU A 41 1.49 3.99 -4.95
N TYR A 42 2.76 4.14 -5.32
CA TYR A 42 3.87 3.88 -4.40
C TYR A 42 3.90 4.86 -3.23
N ALA A 43 3.71 6.15 -3.52
CA ALA A 43 3.69 7.20 -2.51
C ALA A 43 2.56 7.00 -1.47
N GLY A 44 1.44 6.39 -1.84
CA GLY A 44 0.34 6.08 -0.93
C GLY A 44 0.73 5.12 0.20
N MET A 45 1.83 4.37 0.04
CA MET A 45 2.40 3.54 1.12
C MET A 45 3.35 4.31 2.04
N SER A 46 3.97 5.39 1.56
CA SER A 46 4.96 6.17 2.31
C SER A 46 4.43 7.50 2.85
N LEU A 47 3.40 8.08 2.23
CA LEU A 47 2.84 9.38 2.58
C LEU A 47 1.42 9.26 3.14
N SER A 48 1.01 10.30 3.88
CA SER A 48 -0.35 10.47 4.43
C SER A 48 -0.90 11.87 4.22
N GLY A 49 -0.11 12.74 3.61
CA GLY A 49 -0.46 14.13 3.31
C GLY A 49 -0.01 14.54 1.93
N LEU A 50 -0.52 15.68 1.48
CA LEU A 50 -0.21 16.26 0.17
C LEU A 50 1.07 17.09 0.18
N HIS A 51 1.37 17.70 1.33
CA HIS A 51 2.54 18.57 1.50
C HIS A 51 3.11 18.41 2.92
N GLY A 52 4.23 17.70 3.04
CA GLY A 52 4.90 17.52 4.32
C GLY A 52 4.13 16.58 5.29
N PRO A 53 4.60 16.50 6.54
CA PRO A 53 4.14 15.51 7.50
C PRO A 53 2.84 15.89 8.24
N SER A 54 2.34 17.12 8.12
CA SER A 54 1.14 17.58 8.83
C SER A 54 0.47 18.80 8.17
N GLY A 55 -0.84 18.94 8.36
CA GLY A 55 -1.65 20.09 7.94
C GLY A 55 -2.34 19.93 6.58
N ASN A 56 -2.09 18.87 5.83
CA ASN A 56 -2.66 18.66 4.50
C ASN A 56 -2.98 17.16 4.26
N PRO A 57 -3.96 16.57 4.98
CA PRO A 57 -4.30 15.16 4.82
C PRO A 57 -4.77 14.85 3.40
N ASP A 58 -4.38 13.70 2.87
CA ASP A 58 -4.82 13.18 1.58
C ASP A 58 -6.18 12.46 1.67
N ILE A 59 -6.57 12.04 2.87
CA ILE A 59 -7.88 11.43 3.16
C ILE A 59 -8.65 12.35 4.12
N ALA A 60 -9.79 12.86 3.65
CA ALA A 60 -10.61 13.75 4.45
C ALA A 60 -11.10 13.09 5.75
N GLY A 61 -11.00 13.82 6.86
CA GLY A 61 -11.46 13.37 8.18
C GLY A 61 -10.51 12.41 8.91
N ILE A 62 -9.33 12.15 8.37
CA ILE A 62 -8.28 11.34 9.02
C ILE A 62 -7.02 12.20 9.16
N ASP A 63 -6.49 12.27 10.39
CA ASP A 63 -5.27 13.00 10.68
C ASP A 63 -4.05 12.31 10.03
N GLU A 64 -3.34 13.02 9.17
CA GLU A 64 -2.16 12.54 8.46
C GLU A 64 -0.99 12.26 9.40
N GLY A 65 -0.94 12.89 10.56
CA GLY A 65 0.16 12.75 11.51
C GLY A 65 0.34 11.34 12.07
N PHE A 66 -0.74 10.56 12.18
CA PHE A 66 -0.65 9.17 12.64
C PHE A 66 -1.06 8.13 11.60
N SER A 67 -1.78 8.50 10.56
CA SER A 67 -2.46 7.57 9.65
C SER A 67 -1.63 7.10 8.46
N GLN A 68 -0.32 7.32 8.46
CA GLN A 68 0.56 6.82 7.41
C GLN A 68 0.48 5.28 7.35
N TYR A 69 0.40 4.72 6.12
CA TYR A 69 0.07 3.33 5.84
C TYR A 69 0.92 2.32 6.65
N ILE A 70 2.25 2.43 6.57
CA ILE A 70 3.16 1.50 7.26
C ILE A 70 3.11 1.69 8.78
N ARG A 71 2.92 2.92 9.27
CA ARG A 71 2.75 3.18 10.70
C ARG A 71 1.50 2.50 11.26
N VAL A 72 0.35 2.69 10.61
CA VAL A 72 -0.88 2.06 11.10
C VAL A 72 -0.88 0.54 10.92
N LEU A 73 -0.26 0.04 9.83
CA LEU A 73 -0.07 -1.40 9.63
C LEU A 73 0.78 -2.00 10.76
N TRP A 74 1.92 -1.39 11.08
CA TRP A 74 2.77 -1.82 12.17
C TRP A 74 2.02 -1.78 13.51
N ASN A 75 1.30 -0.70 13.81
CA ASN A 75 0.52 -0.58 15.05
C ASN A 75 -0.51 -1.71 15.19
N LEU A 76 -1.17 -2.13 14.12
CA LEU A 76 -2.17 -3.19 14.15
C LEU A 76 -1.56 -4.59 14.21
N GLN A 77 -0.33 -4.77 13.75
CA GLN A 77 0.34 -6.07 13.73
C GLN A 77 1.21 -6.31 14.97
N ASP A 78 1.90 -5.29 15.47
CA ASP A 78 2.88 -5.45 16.55
C ASP A 78 2.35 -5.09 17.95
N LEU A 79 1.53 -4.03 18.08
CA LEU A 79 1.04 -3.63 19.41
C LEU A 79 0.08 -4.65 20.06
N PRO A 80 -0.70 -5.48 19.33
CA PRO A 80 -1.48 -6.56 19.91
C PRO A 80 -0.68 -7.84 20.18
N THR A 81 0.63 -7.77 20.24
CA THR A 81 1.51 -8.93 20.48
C THR A 81 2.35 -8.75 21.76
N ASP A 82 3.11 -9.79 22.10
CA ASP A 82 4.06 -9.76 23.20
C ASP A 82 5.41 -9.10 22.80
N ASN A 83 5.55 -8.58 21.58
CA ASN A 83 6.80 -8.00 21.11
C ASN A 83 7.01 -6.57 21.58
N ALA A 84 5.98 -5.73 21.46
CA ALA A 84 6.08 -4.30 21.70
C ALA A 84 4.85 -3.72 22.41
N ILE A 85 5.08 -2.65 23.17
CA ILE A 85 4.01 -1.79 23.69
C ILE A 85 4.31 -0.34 23.32
N CYS A 86 3.25 0.47 23.19
CA CYS A 86 3.38 1.91 23.06
C CYS A 86 2.86 2.59 24.34
N ARG A 87 3.70 3.45 24.95
CA ARG A 87 3.40 4.12 26.23
C ARG A 87 2.57 5.39 26.08
N TRP A 88 2.29 5.80 24.88
CA TRP A 88 1.45 6.98 24.65
C TRP A 88 0.00 6.69 25.02
N ASN A 89 -0.68 7.76 25.50
CA ASN A 89 -2.08 7.69 25.86
C ASN A 89 -3.01 8.25 24.76
N ASP A 90 -2.52 8.28 23.52
CA ASP A 90 -3.36 8.66 22.38
C ASP A 90 -4.53 7.69 22.27
N VAL A 91 -5.72 8.25 21.99
CA VAL A 91 -6.96 7.46 21.86
C VAL A 91 -6.77 6.36 20.81
N GLY A 92 -6.96 5.13 21.22
CA GLY A 92 -6.81 3.94 20.38
C GLY A 92 -5.50 3.16 20.62
N ILE A 93 -4.42 3.76 21.11
CA ILE A 93 -3.15 3.06 21.39
C ILE A 93 -3.27 2.10 22.58
N PRO A 94 -3.76 2.51 23.77
CA PRO A 94 -3.90 1.62 24.91
C PRO A 94 -4.80 0.41 24.63
N GLU A 95 -5.85 0.61 23.85
CA GLU A 95 -6.79 -0.45 23.46
C GLU A 95 -6.12 -1.50 22.58
N MET A 96 -5.23 -1.09 21.65
CA MET A 96 -4.46 -2.03 20.82
C MET A 96 -3.50 -2.85 21.69
N CYS A 97 -2.73 -2.23 22.57
CA CYS A 97 -1.82 -2.94 23.47
C CYS A 97 -2.51 -3.92 24.42
N LYS A 98 -3.82 -3.73 24.70
CA LYS A 98 -4.62 -4.61 25.55
C LYS A 98 -5.51 -5.58 24.76
N MET A 99 -5.53 -5.48 23.44
CA MET A 99 -6.45 -6.24 22.55
C MET A 99 -7.93 -5.97 22.87
N GLU A 100 -8.29 -4.74 23.22
CA GLU A 100 -9.63 -4.30 23.63
C GLU A 100 -10.25 -3.29 22.64
N TRP A 101 -9.73 -3.21 21.41
CA TRP A 101 -10.21 -2.25 20.42
C TRP A 101 -11.63 -2.54 19.93
N SER A 102 -12.34 -1.49 19.53
CA SER A 102 -13.61 -1.55 18.83
C SER A 102 -13.44 -1.16 17.35
N ALA A 103 -14.50 -1.33 16.56
CA ALA A 103 -14.55 -0.85 15.18
C ALA A 103 -14.38 0.68 15.05
N ASP A 104 -14.59 1.43 16.15
CA ASP A 104 -14.43 2.89 16.22
C ASP A 104 -12.99 3.34 16.55
N ASN A 105 -12.09 2.41 16.81
CA ASN A 105 -10.69 2.74 17.04
C ASN A 105 -10.11 3.51 15.85
N SER A 106 -9.47 4.66 16.11
CA SER A 106 -8.97 5.58 15.09
C SER A 106 -7.91 4.95 14.18
N PHE A 107 -7.06 4.06 14.71
CA PHE A 107 -6.01 3.37 13.95
C PHE A 107 -6.59 2.27 13.06
N VAL A 108 -7.60 1.54 13.55
CA VAL A 108 -8.33 0.55 12.75
C VAL A 108 -9.02 1.23 11.57
N LYS A 109 -9.74 2.33 11.83
CA LYS A 109 -10.37 3.15 10.77
C LYS A 109 -9.35 3.72 9.79
N ALA A 110 -8.22 4.23 10.29
CA ALA A 110 -7.18 4.77 9.44
C ALA A 110 -6.60 3.71 8.50
N MET A 111 -6.29 2.50 9.00
CA MET A 111 -5.78 1.42 8.15
C MET A 111 -6.78 0.99 7.08
N TYR A 112 -8.05 0.81 7.47
CA TYR A 112 -9.13 0.52 6.52
C TYR A 112 -9.22 1.59 5.43
N SER A 113 -9.19 2.86 5.81
CA SER A 113 -9.26 3.98 4.87
C SER A 113 -8.05 4.05 3.95
N ARG A 114 -6.84 3.77 4.46
CA ARG A 114 -5.62 3.70 3.63
C ARG A 114 -5.70 2.61 2.57
N ILE A 115 -6.16 1.42 2.94
CA ILE A 115 -6.35 0.32 2.00
C ILE A 115 -7.37 0.72 0.92
N TYR A 116 -8.53 1.26 1.32
CA TYR A 116 -9.60 1.63 0.39
C TYR A 116 -9.39 2.99 -0.30
N TYR A 117 -8.35 3.72 0.05
CA TYR A 117 -7.83 4.81 -0.76
C TYR A 117 -6.93 4.29 -1.90
N GLN A 118 -6.12 3.29 -1.62
CA GLN A 118 -5.14 2.73 -2.55
C GLN A 118 -5.80 1.91 -3.66
N ILE A 119 -6.76 1.05 -3.31
CA ILE A 119 -7.42 0.12 -4.25
C ILE A 119 -8.13 0.85 -5.41
N PRO A 120 -8.98 1.86 -5.18
CA PRO A 120 -9.65 2.57 -6.28
C PRO A 120 -8.66 3.29 -7.22
N ILE A 121 -7.57 3.86 -6.71
CA ILE A 121 -6.55 4.51 -7.54
C ILE A 121 -5.90 3.46 -8.45
N ALA A 122 -5.56 2.29 -7.92
CA ALA A 122 -5.04 1.18 -8.71
C ALA A 122 -6.05 0.70 -9.75
N ASN A 123 -7.34 0.57 -9.41
CA ASN A 123 -8.39 0.16 -10.33
C ASN A 123 -8.53 1.13 -11.51
N VAL A 124 -8.52 2.44 -11.25
CA VAL A 124 -8.56 3.44 -12.32
C VAL A 124 -7.32 3.32 -13.22
N PHE A 125 -6.13 3.19 -12.64
CA PHE A 125 -4.89 3.03 -13.40
C PHE A 125 -4.91 1.77 -14.28
N ILE A 126 -5.36 0.64 -13.74
CA ILE A 126 -5.46 -0.64 -14.47
C ILE A 126 -6.46 -0.52 -15.62
N LYS A 127 -7.59 0.14 -15.41
CA LYS A 127 -8.59 0.41 -16.44
C LYS A 127 -8.03 1.29 -17.56
N GLU A 128 -7.36 2.39 -17.21
CA GLU A 128 -6.77 3.35 -18.14
C GLU A 128 -5.58 2.76 -18.93
N THR A 129 -4.96 1.70 -18.41
CA THR A 129 -3.89 0.94 -19.07
C THR A 129 -4.38 -0.36 -19.71
N SER A 130 -5.70 -0.55 -19.86
CA SER A 130 -6.22 -1.70 -20.63
C SER A 130 -5.80 -1.62 -22.10
N ASP A 131 -5.69 -2.76 -22.77
CA ASP A 131 -5.25 -2.79 -24.18
C ASP A 131 -6.24 -2.04 -25.09
N GLU A 132 -7.53 -2.07 -24.76
CA GLU A 132 -8.56 -1.29 -25.43
C GLU A 132 -8.33 0.21 -25.24
N SER A 133 -8.16 0.66 -24.00
CA SER A 133 -7.96 2.09 -23.67
C SER A 133 -6.69 2.65 -24.32
N MET A 134 -5.59 1.90 -24.28
CA MET A 134 -4.33 2.31 -24.92
C MET A 134 -4.45 2.40 -26.44
N THR A 135 -5.20 1.48 -27.06
CA THR A 135 -5.46 1.48 -28.50
C THR A 135 -6.35 2.66 -28.92
N GLU A 136 -7.42 2.93 -28.15
CA GLU A 136 -8.32 4.07 -28.40
C GLU A 136 -7.60 5.42 -28.29
N LYS A 137 -6.62 5.52 -27.39
CA LYS A 137 -5.77 6.71 -27.22
C LYS A 137 -4.70 6.85 -28.30
N GLY A 138 -4.49 5.81 -29.12
CA GLY A 138 -3.53 5.80 -30.21
C GLY A 138 -2.08 5.67 -29.78
N PHE A 139 -1.81 5.08 -28.63
CA PHE A 139 -0.44 4.83 -28.15
C PHE A 139 0.31 3.85 -29.06
N SER A 140 1.60 4.11 -29.27
CA SER A 140 2.50 3.23 -30.02
C SER A 140 2.70 1.88 -29.33
N ASN A 141 3.24 0.89 -30.03
CA ASN A 141 3.51 -0.41 -29.44
C ASN A 141 4.52 -0.33 -28.29
N GLU A 142 5.51 0.52 -28.39
CA GLU A 142 6.54 0.75 -27.37
C GLU A 142 5.92 1.34 -26.10
N GLU A 143 5.06 2.37 -26.24
CA GLU A 143 4.33 2.95 -25.12
C GLU A 143 3.39 1.93 -24.46
N GLN A 144 2.67 1.14 -25.26
CA GLN A 144 1.78 0.10 -24.74
C GLN A 144 2.56 -0.99 -23.98
N GLU A 145 3.76 -1.39 -24.43
CA GLU A 145 4.59 -2.36 -23.70
C GLU A 145 5.03 -1.79 -22.36
N GLU A 146 5.48 -0.55 -22.29
CA GLU A 146 5.84 0.11 -21.05
C GLU A 146 4.63 0.22 -20.10
N LEU A 147 3.49 0.64 -20.60
CA LEU A 147 2.26 0.74 -19.80
C LEU A 147 1.73 -0.60 -19.31
N ARG A 148 1.96 -1.72 -20.02
CA ARG A 148 1.67 -3.07 -19.52
C ARG A 148 2.55 -3.44 -18.33
N MET A 149 3.82 -3.04 -18.31
CA MET A 149 4.69 -3.23 -17.13
C MET A 149 4.20 -2.39 -15.94
N TYR A 150 3.85 -1.12 -16.16
CA TYR A 150 3.27 -0.27 -15.13
C TYR A 150 1.94 -0.81 -14.60
N ARG A 151 1.10 -1.37 -15.48
CA ARG A 151 -0.14 -2.06 -15.09
C ARG A 151 0.13 -3.26 -14.19
N ALA A 152 1.17 -4.04 -14.47
CA ALA A 152 1.55 -5.17 -13.62
C ALA A 152 1.98 -4.71 -12.21
N GLU A 153 2.70 -3.61 -12.10
CA GLU A 153 3.06 -3.03 -10.80
C GLU A 153 1.83 -2.48 -10.05
N ALA A 154 0.91 -1.82 -10.73
CA ALA A 154 -0.34 -1.36 -10.13
C ALA A 154 -1.20 -2.53 -9.63
N ARG A 155 -1.25 -3.64 -10.38
CA ARG A 155 -1.91 -4.89 -9.97
C ARG A 155 -1.22 -5.52 -8.74
N PHE A 156 0.11 -5.49 -8.68
CA PHE A 156 0.85 -5.93 -7.50
C PHE A 156 0.51 -5.08 -6.26
N LEU A 157 0.51 -3.76 -6.36
CA LEU A 157 0.20 -2.85 -5.25
C LEU A 157 -1.26 -2.99 -4.78
N ARG A 158 -2.19 -3.23 -5.71
CA ARG A 158 -3.58 -3.56 -5.39
C ARG A 158 -3.70 -4.90 -4.67
N ALA A 159 -3.02 -5.93 -5.17
CA ALA A 159 -2.97 -7.24 -4.54
C ALA A 159 -2.37 -7.19 -3.13
N LEU A 160 -1.31 -6.41 -2.93
CA LEU A 160 -0.71 -6.17 -1.61
C LEU A 160 -1.69 -5.46 -0.67
N SER A 161 -2.45 -4.46 -1.15
CA SER A 161 -3.47 -3.78 -0.37
C SER A 161 -4.62 -4.72 0.01
N TYR A 162 -5.06 -5.58 -0.89
CA TYR A 162 -6.06 -6.62 -0.60
C TYR A 162 -5.52 -7.72 0.31
N TYR A 163 -4.22 -8.05 0.23
CA TYR A 163 -3.59 -8.95 1.19
C TYR A 163 -3.68 -8.39 2.62
N HIS A 164 -3.34 -7.11 2.82
CA HIS A 164 -3.50 -6.46 4.12
C HIS A 164 -4.98 -6.37 4.56
N ALA A 165 -5.90 -6.12 3.62
CA ALA A 165 -7.33 -6.16 3.92
C ALA A 165 -7.80 -7.53 4.40
N MET A 166 -7.39 -8.60 3.70
CA MET A 166 -7.70 -9.98 4.04
C MET A 166 -7.14 -10.40 5.39
N ASP A 167 -5.89 -10.04 5.65
CA ASP A 167 -5.17 -10.40 6.87
C ASP A 167 -5.79 -9.71 8.11
N LEU A 168 -6.02 -8.39 8.02
CA LEU A 168 -6.49 -7.58 9.15
C LEU A 168 -8.01 -7.65 9.38
N PHE A 169 -8.82 -7.79 8.32
CA PHE A 169 -10.27 -7.64 8.39
C PHE A 169 -11.06 -8.88 7.95
N GLY A 170 -10.42 -9.86 7.35
CA GLY A 170 -11.05 -11.10 6.90
C GLY A 170 -11.93 -10.91 5.66
N ASN A 171 -13.25 -10.90 5.86
CA ASN A 171 -14.21 -10.62 4.78
C ASN A 171 -14.34 -9.12 4.58
N VAL A 172 -14.18 -8.63 3.36
CA VAL A 172 -14.09 -7.19 3.06
C VAL A 172 -14.87 -6.82 1.81
N PRO A 173 -15.28 -5.56 1.64
CA PRO A 173 -15.84 -5.09 0.37
C PRO A 173 -14.85 -5.31 -0.79
N PHE A 174 -15.36 -5.75 -1.93
CA PHE A 174 -14.53 -6.03 -3.09
C PHE A 174 -14.90 -5.12 -4.27
N VAL A 175 -13.88 -4.51 -4.85
CA VAL A 175 -13.97 -3.69 -6.06
C VAL A 175 -12.72 -3.91 -6.93
N ASP A 176 -12.94 -3.99 -8.23
CA ASP A 176 -11.89 -4.08 -9.24
C ASP A 176 -12.07 -3.02 -10.34
N GLU A 177 -11.26 -3.10 -11.41
CA GLU A 177 -11.33 -2.17 -12.54
C GLU A 177 -12.62 -2.25 -13.34
N THR A 178 -13.42 -3.30 -13.18
CA THR A 178 -14.72 -3.48 -13.85
C THR A 178 -15.87 -2.92 -13.04
N SER A 179 -15.64 -2.61 -11.77
CA SER A 179 -16.64 -2.09 -10.86
C SER A 179 -17.13 -0.70 -11.28
N PRO A 180 -18.40 -0.34 -11.02
CA PRO A 180 -18.93 0.98 -11.35
C PRO A 180 -18.15 2.10 -10.68
N ILE A 181 -17.97 3.23 -11.40
CA ILE A 181 -17.43 4.46 -10.80
C ILE A 181 -18.58 5.25 -10.18
N GLY A 182 -18.40 5.73 -8.95
CA GLY A 182 -19.38 6.55 -8.25
C GLY A 182 -19.83 5.96 -6.93
N VAL A 183 -20.98 6.42 -6.42
CA VAL A 183 -21.51 6.00 -5.12
C VAL A 183 -22.32 4.71 -5.29
N PHE A 184 -21.77 3.60 -4.80
CA PHE A 184 -22.46 2.32 -4.69
C PHE A 184 -21.97 1.57 -3.46
N LEU A 185 -22.68 0.52 -3.04
CA LEU A 185 -22.26 -0.35 -1.95
C LEU A 185 -21.64 -1.62 -2.56
N PRO A 186 -20.32 -1.81 -2.46
CA PRO A 186 -19.68 -3.03 -2.90
C PRO A 186 -20.17 -4.25 -2.13
N GLU A 187 -20.27 -5.38 -2.79
CA GLU A 187 -20.50 -6.66 -2.13
C GLU A 187 -19.27 -7.08 -1.32
N GLN A 188 -19.50 -7.79 -0.24
CA GLN A 188 -18.45 -8.35 0.58
C GLN A 188 -17.95 -9.66 -0.04
N ILE A 189 -16.64 -9.77 -0.26
CA ILE A 189 -15.99 -11.02 -0.64
C ILE A 189 -15.58 -11.83 0.60
N GLN A 190 -15.73 -13.15 0.54
CA GLN A 190 -15.27 -14.04 1.60
C GLN A 190 -13.73 -14.13 1.59
N ARG A 191 -13.12 -14.28 2.77
CA ARG A 191 -11.66 -14.31 2.93
C ARG A 191 -10.97 -15.35 2.04
N ALA A 192 -11.55 -16.56 1.92
CA ALA A 192 -11.00 -17.64 1.08
C ALA A 192 -11.10 -17.32 -0.42
N ASP A 193 -12.18 -16.67 -0.85
CA ASP A 193 -12.35 -16.26 -2.24
C ASP A 193 -11.40 -15.10 -2.57
N LEU A 194 -11.21 -14.16 -1.64
CA LEU A 194 -10.24 -13.08 -1.78
C LEU A 194 -8.80 -13.60 -1.86
N PHE A 195 -8.46 -14.62 -1.04
CA PHE A 195 -7.16 -15.30 -1.15
C PHE A 195 -6.96 -15.86 -2.56
N SER A 196 -7.94 -16.57 -3.10
CA SER A 196 -7.88 -17.15 -4.44
C SER A 196 -7.76 -16.09 -5.53
N TRP A 197 -8.46 -14.97 -5.38
CA TRP A 197 -8.37 -13.85 -6.29
C TRP A 197 -6.97 -13.20 -6.26
N ILE A 198 -6.42 -12.91 -5.06
CA ILE A 198 -5.06 -12.34 -4.92
C ILE A 198 -4.01 -13.30 -5.52
N GLU A 199 -4.12 -14.60 -5.25
CA GLU A 199 -3.23 -15.62 -5.83
C GLU A 199 -3.26 -15.56 -7.36
N SER A 200 -4.46 -15.51 -7.94
CA SER A 200 -4.67 -15.45 -9.39
C SER A 200 -4.06 -14.15 -9.99
N GLU A 201 -4.29 -12.99 -9.36
CA GLU A 201 -3.73 -11.71 -9.77
C GLU A 201 -2.19 -11.74 -9.80
N LEU A 202 -1.58 -12.21 -8.72
CA LEU A 202 -0.12 -12.27 -8.60
C LEU A 202 0.50 -13.24 -9.63
N LYS A 203 -0.10 -14.42 -9.81
CA LYS A 203 0.36 -15.40 -10.82
C LYS A 203 0.23 -14.88 -12.25
N ALA A 204 -0.78 -14.05 -12.54
CA ALA A 204 -0.96 -13.47 -13.85
C ALA A 204 0.09 -12.41 -14.21
N ILE A 205 0.71 -11.78 -13.22
CA ILE A 205 1.70 -10.71 -13.42
C ILE A 205 3.14 -11.15 -13.15
N GLU A 206 3.39 -12.30 -12.52
CA GLU A 206 4.74 -12.70 -12.08
C GLU A 206 5.78 -12.69 -13.20
N ASN A 207 5.38 -13.01 -14.45
CA ASN A 207 6.29 -13.00 -15.60
C ASN A 207 6.27 -11.70 -16.41
N ILE A 208 5.41 -10.73 -16.04
CA ILE A 208 5.35 -9.41 -16.68
C ILE A 208 6.23 -8.42 -15.90
N LEU A 209 6.27 -8.56 -14.59
CA LEU A 209 7.14 -7.75 -13.73
C LEU A 209 8.62 -7.93 -14.09
N LEU A 210 9.39 -6.87 -13.94
CA LEU A 210 10.84 -6.92 -14.15
C LEU A 210 11.52 -7.85 -13.14
N THR A 211 12.62 -8.45 -13.54
CA THR A 211 13.50 -9.19 -12.61
C THR A 211 14.05 -8.26 -11.53
N ALA A 212 14.49 -8.79 -10.40
CA ALA A 212 15.07 -7.99 -9.31
C ALA A 212 16.25 -7.13 -9.77
N SER A 213 17.07 -7.64 -10.69
CA SER A 213 18.25 -6.92 -11.24
C SER A 213 17.88 -5.83 -12.25
N ALA A 214 16.70 -5.89 -12.86
CA ALA A 214 16.25 -4.92 -13.87
C ALA A 214 15.27 -3.89 -13.29
N ALA A 215 14.60 -4.20 -12.19
CA ALA A 215 13.65 -3.30 -11.56
C ALA A 215 14.37 -2.12 -10.89
N PRO A 216 13.92 -0.88 -11.09
CA PRO A 216 14.42 0.25 -10.33
C PRO A 216 14.17 0.05 -8.82
N TYR A 217 15.08 0.59 -7.99
CA TYR A 217 14.93 0.50 -6.53
C TYR A 217 13.58 1.07 -6.06
N GLY A 218 12.92 0.34 -5.17
CA GLY A 218 11.59 0.71 -4.64
C GLY A 218 10.41 0.30 -5.53
N ARG A 219 10.63 -0.19 -6.74
CA ARG A 219 9.56 -0.70 -7.61
C ARG A 219 9.36 -2.21 -7.46
N ALA A 220 8.13 -2.65 -7.70
CA ALA A 220 7.78 -4.07 -7.61
C ALA A 220 8.50 -4.89 -8.67
N SER A 221 9.10 -6.00 -8.25
CA SER A 221 9.82 -6.95 -9.10
C SER A 221 9.14 -8.33 -9.05
N GLN A 222 9.58 -9.24 -9.90
CA GLN A 222 9.20 -10.66 -9.83
C GLN A 222 9.43 -11.24 -8.43
N SER A 223 10.56 -10.89 -7.80
CA SER A 223 10.88 -11.37 -6.45
C SER A 223 9.96 -10.80 -5.39
N ALA A 224 9.50 -9.55 -5.52
CA ALA A 224 8.47 -8.97 -4.65
C ALA A 224 7.15 -9.75 -4.77
N CYS A 225 6.75 -10.09 -6.00
CA CYS A 225 5.56 -10.90 -6.27
C CYS A 225 5.70 -12.31 -5.65
N HIS A 226 6.84 -12.97 -5.83
CA HIS A 226 7.12 -14.27 -5.25
C HIS A 226 7.13 -14.24 -3.72
N ALA A 227 7.69 -13.19 -3.11
CA ALA A 227 7.70 -13.01 -1.65
C ALA A 227 6.29 -12.85 -1.08
N LEU A 228 5.42 -12.08 -1.75
CA LEU A 228 4.02 -11.94 -1.33
C LEU A 228 3.26 -13.27 -1.46
N LEU A 229 3.45 -14.02 -2.55
CA LEU A 229 2.87 -15.35 -2.72
C LEU A 229 3.36 -16.31 -1.64
N ALA A 230 4.67 -16.36 -1.36
CA ALA A 230 5.22 -17.22 -0.31
C ALA A 230 4.61 -16.89 1.06
N LYS A 231 4.48 -15.60 1.40
CA LYS A 231 3.87 -15.12 2.65
C LYS A 231 2.39 -15.51 2.73
N MET A 232 1.64 -15.39 1.65
CA MET A 232 0.24 -15.81 1.57
C MET A 232 0.09 -17.33 1.77
N PHE A 233 0.93 -18.13 1.11
CA PHE A 233 0.89 -19.59 1.20
C PHE A 233 1.29 -20.11 2.57
N LEU A 234 2.22 -19.43 3.26
CA LEU A 234 2.59 -19.78 4.64
C LEU A 234 1.38 -19.74 5.59
N ASN A 235 0.49 -18.79 5.38
CA ASN A 235 -0.71 -18.60 6.22
C ASN A 235 -2.01 -19.08 5.54
N ALA A 236 -1.92 -19.84 4.47
CA ALA A 236 -3.08 -20.27 3.67
C ALA A 236 -4.14 -21.02 4.49
N GLU A 237 -3.72 -21.87 5.44
CA GLU A 237 -4.65 -22.59 6.31
C GLU A 237 -5.52 -21.64 7.14
N VAL A 238 -4.93 -20.56 7.66
CA VAL A 238 -5.66 -19.53 8.42
C VAL A 238 -6.70 -18.80 7.56
N TYR A 239 -6.37 -18.55 6.30
CA TYR A 239 -7.25 -17.81 5.39
C TYR A 239 -8.32 -18.67 4.74
N THR A 240 -8.01 -19.93 4.42
CA THR A 240 -8.84 -20.80 3.56
C THR A 240 -9.25 -22.11 4.22
N GLY A 241 -8.65 -22.49 5.35
CA GLY A 241 -8.80 -23.81 5.96
C GLY A 241 -8.00 -24.90 5.25
N THR A 242 -7.12 -24.55 4.31
CA THR A 242 -6.32 -25.54 3.54
C THR A 242 -4.86 -25.09 3.50
N GLU A 243 -3.96 -26.00 3.87
CA GLU A 243 -2.51 -25.77 3.81
C GLU A 243 -2.01 -25.62 2.36
N LYS A 244 -1.05 -24.71 2.16
CA LYS A 244 -0.29 -24.55 0.91
C LYS A 244 1.22 -24.49 1.17
N ASN A 245 1.70 -25.32 2.09
CA ASN A 245 3.10 -25.34 2.51
C ASN A 245 4.07 -25.62 1.35
N GLN A 246 3.71 -26.53 0.42
CA GLN A 246 4.54 -26.82 -0.74
C GLN A 246 4.63 -25.66 -1.72
N ASP A 247 3.55 -24.89 -1.88
CA ASP A 247 3.56 -23.67 -2.69
C ASP A 247 4.45 -22.62 -2.04
N CYS A 248 4.38 -22.46 -0.70
CA CYS A 248 5.28 -21.58 0.05
C CYS A 248 6.75 -21.90 -0.19
N ILE A 249 7.13 -23.19 -0.07
CA ILE A 249 8.50 -23.66 -0.35
C ILE A 249 8.90 -23.34 -1.79
N THR A 250 8.02 -23.62 -2.76
CA THR A 250 8.29 -23.37 -4.18
C THR A 250 8.57 -21.90 -4.47
N TYR A 251 7.75 -20.98 -3.94
CA TYR A 251 7.94 -19.56 -4.18
C TYR A 251 9.11 -18.97 -3.39
N SER A 252 9.39 -19.46 -2.19
CA SER A 252 10.60 -19.13 -1.45
C SER A 252 11.86 -19.57 -2.20
N GLN A 253 11.85 -20.78 -2.78
CA GLN A 253 12.97 -21.31 -3.56
C GLN A 253 13.22 -20.49 -4.83
N LYS A 254 12.17 -20.00 -5.51
CA LYS A 254 12.32 -19.08 -6.66
C LYS A 254 13.14 -17.81 -6.30
N ILE A 255 12.96 -17.28 -5.08
CA ILE A 255 13.71 -16.10 -4.62
C ILE A 255 15.16 -16.45 -4.33
N ILE A 256 15.41 -17.58 -3.66
CA ILE A 256 16.74 -18.07 -3.33
C ILE A 256 17.54 -18.37 -4.60
N ASP A 257 16.95 -19.08 -5.56
CA ASP A 257 17.60 -19.50 -6.80
C ASP A 257 17.84 -18.33 -7.77
N ASN A 258 17.11 -17.23 -7.62
CA ASN A 258 17.30 -16.03 -8.42
C ASN A 258 18.71 -15.43 -8.27
N GLY A 259 19.33 -15.61 -7.11
CA GLY A 259 20.69 -15.17 -6.83
C GLY A 259 20.88 -13.62 -6.72
N SER A 260 19.77 -12.87 -6.74
CA SER A 260 19.83 -11.40 -6.60
C SER A 260 19.89 -10.93 -5.15
N PHE A 261 19.63 -11.82 -4.20
CA PHE A 261 19.59 -11.52 -2.76
C PHE A 261 20.52 -12.45 -1.99
N SER A 262 21.05 -11.95 -0.91
CA SER A 262 21.86 -12.73 0.04
C SER A 262 21.67 -12.17 1.44
N LEU A 263 21.98 -12.97 2.46
CA LEU A 263 22.04 -12.43 3.82
C LEU A 263 23.16 -11.41 3.93
N ASP A 264 22.91 -10.33 4.67
CA ASP A 264 23.91 -9.32 4.98
C ASP A 264 24.91 -9.89 6.00
N ASP A 265 26.18 -9.56 5.86
CA ASP A 265 27.22 -10.03 6.78
C ASP A 265 27.03 -9.46 8.21
N GLN A 266 26.30 -8.35 8.34
CA GLN A 266 26.00 -7.70 9.61
C GLN A 266 24.49 -7.45 9.74
N TYR A 267 23.82 -8.17 10.60
CA TYR A 267 22.38 -8.01 10.86
C TYR A 267 21.97 -6.55 11.13
N ALA A 268 22.80 -5.79 11.86
CA ALA A 268 22.52 -4.38 12.17
C ALA A 268 22.44 -3.50 10.90
N HIS A 269 23.12 -3.84 9.83
CA HIS A 269 23.18 -3.05 8.60
C HIS A 269 21.79 -2.89 7.94
N VAL A 270 20.94 -3.89 8.06
CA VAL A 270 19.55 -3.84 7.55
C VAL A 270 18.73 -2.71 8.19
N PHE A 271 19.16 -2.21 9.37
CA PHE A 271 18.46 -1.17 10.15
C PHE A 271 19.19 0.17 10.20
N MET A 272 20.31 0.32 9.52
CA MET A 272 21.09 1.57 9.49
C MET A 272 20.54 2.56 8.46
N ALA A 273 21.05 3.79 8.47
CA ALA A 273 20.60 4.85 7.56
C ALA A 273 20.84 4.56 6.08
N ASP A 274 21.85 3.73 5.78
CA ASP A 274 22.22 3.27 4.44
C ASP A 274 21.70 1.87 4.10
N ASN A 275 20.67 1.39 4.81
CA ASN A 275 20.09 0.06 4.64
C ASN A 275 19.59 -0.23 3.21
N HIS A 276 19.37 0.80 2.39
CA HIS A 276 19.03 0.65 0.97
C HIS A 276 20.12 -0.07 0.15
N THR A 277 21.31 -0.20 0.69
CA THR A 277 22.44 -0.94 0.09
C THR A 277 22.47 -2.41 0.53
N SER A 278 21.65 -2.81 1.51
CA SER A 278 21.63 -4.19 1.97
C SER A 278 21.09 -5.16 0.92
N PRO A 279 21.81 -6.29 0.70
CA PRO A 279 21.41 -7.30 -0.28
C PRO A 279 20.19 -8.13 0.17
N GLU A 280 19.65 -7.93 1.37
CA GLU A 280 18.47 -8.66 1.86
C GLU A 280 17.15 -8.05 1.40
N ILE A 281 17.11 -6.76 1.00
CA ILE A 281 15.87 -6.03 0.77
C ILE A 281 15.25 -6.43 -0.57
N ILE A 282 14.08 -7.09 -0.52
CA ILE A 282 13.34 -7.55 -1.70
C ILE A 282 12.41 -6.47 -2.26
N PHE A 283 11.64 -5.83 -1.39
CA PHE A 283 10.69 -4.78 -1.75
C PHE A 283 10.60 -3.72 -0.64
N PRO A 284 11.30 -2.60 -0.77
CA PRO A 284 11.25 -1.52 0.20
C PRO A 284 10.08 -0.57 -0.06
N VAL A 285 9.49 -0.02 1.00
CA VAL A 285 8.76 1.24 0.94
C VAL A 285 9.76 2.35 1.23
N VAL A 286 10.02 3.20 0.24
CA VAL A 286 11.12 4.16 0.29
C VAL A 286 10.77 5.38 1.13
N PHE A 287 11.67 5.75 2.05
CA PHE A 287 11.61 6.96 2.87
C PHE A 287 12.94 7.71 2.72
N ASP A 288 12.98 8.76 1.90
CA ASP A 288 14.18 9.53 1.62
C ASP A 288 14.35 10.77 2.51
N GLY A 289 13.31 11.12 3.28
CA GLY A 289 13.32 12.27 4.20
C GLY A 289 13.25 13.64 3.52
N GLN A 290 13.36 13.71 2.21
CA GLN A 290 13.26 14.94 1.44
C GLN A 290 11.90 15.06 0.73
N TYR A 291 11.54 14.07 -0.06
CA TYR A 291 10.27 14.02 -0.81
C TYR A 291 9.20 13.22 -0.08
N THR A 292 9.60 12.27 0.77
CA THR A 292 8.71 11.45 1.58
C THR A 292 8.71 11.88 3.04
N GLN A 293 8.29 13.12 3.30
CA GLN A 293 8.19 13.66 4.66
C GLN A 293 6.89 13.21 5.33
N THR A 294 7.01 12.45 6.42
CA THR A 294 5.87 11.91 7.17
C THR A 294 6.23 11.66 8.64
N TRP A 295 5.23 11.64 9.53
CA TRP A 295 5.36 11.13 10.90
C TRP A 295 5.14 9.61 10.99
N GLY A 296 5.19 8.89 9.87
CA GLY A 296 5.04 7.45 9.77
C GLY A 296 6.32 6.73 9.37
N GLY A 297 6.21 5.47 8.98
CA GLY A 297 7.29 4.64 8.47
C GLY A 297 8.53 4.62 9.37
N THR A 298 9.70 4.73 8.78
CA THR A 298 11.00 4.76 9.49
C THR A 298 11.09 5.91 10.50
N THR A 299 10.55 7.08 10.19
CA THR A 299 10.51 8.21 11.14
C THR A 299 9.80 7.82 12.42
N PHE A 300 8.62 7.20 12.32
CA PHE A 300 7.87 6.73 13.49
C PHE A 300 8.65 5.65 14.25
N LEU A 301 9.11 4.61 13.57
CA LEU A 301 9.77 3.47 14.21
C LEU A 301 11.03 3.90 14.98
N ILE A 302 11.87 4.73 14.39
CA ILE A 302 13.09 5.21 15.01
C ILE A 302 12.77 6.19 16.14
N CYS A 303 12.05 7.28 15.84
CA CYS A 303 11.79 8.34 16.81
C CYS A 303 10.99 7.85 18.01
N ALA A 304 9.98 7.00 17.80
CA ALA A 304 9.16 6.47 18.88
C ALA A 304 9.91 5.45 19.76
N SER A 305 10.92 4.77 19.22
CA SER A 305 11.74 3.78 19.95
C SER A 305 12.83 4.43 20.80
N ILE A 306 13.29 5.65 20.49
CA ILE A 306 14.32 6.34 21.25
C ILE A 306 13.71 6.91 22.54
N GLY A 307 14.24 6.46 23.68
CA GLY A 307 13.80 6.86 25.00
C GLY A 307 14.75 7.87 25.68
N SER A 308 14.30 8.45 26.79
CA SER A 308 15.04 9.48 27.54
C SER A 308 16.39 9.00 28.15
N LEU A 309 16.65 7.69 28.19
CA LEU A 309 17.91 7.12 28.65
C LEU A 309 18.91 6.85 27.52
N MET A 310 18.51 7.10 26.27
CA MET A 310 19.31 6.92 25.06
C MET A 310 19.81 8.28 24.58
N ASP A 311 21.05 8.35 24.07
CA ASP A 311 21.50 9.56 23.40
C ASP A 311 20.88 9.64 22.00
N ALA A 312 19.97 10.58 21.80
CA ALA A 312 19.27 10.74 20.55
C ALA A 312 20.21 11.10 19.38
N SER A 313 21.36 11.72 19.66
CA SER A 313 22.35 12.09 18.65
C SER A 313 23.01 10.88 17.99
N ASP A 314 23.12 9.75 18.71
CA ASP A 314 23.63 8.48 18.16
C ASP A 314 22.71 7.92 17.03
N TYR A 315 21.47 8.38 17.00
CA TYR A 315 20.45 7.99 16.02
C TYR A 315 20.08 9.13 15.05
N GLY A 316 20.93 10.15 14.96
CA GLY A 316 20.75 11.27 14.02
C GLY A 316 19.60 12.22 14.36
N MET A 317 19.18 12.32 15.62
CA MET A 317 18.04 13.13 16.06
C MET A 317 18.38 14.02 17.25
N ASN A 318 17.59 15.07 17.42
CA ASN A 318 17.70 15.98 18.56
C ASN A 318 17.02 15.41 19.82
N ASN A 319 15.87 14.74 19.66
CA ASN A 319 15.06 14.15 20.75
C ASN A 319 14.31 12.92 20.28
N GLY A 320 14.25 11.87 21.10
CA GLY A 320 13.37 10.73 20.89
C GLY A 320 11.94 11.01 21.37
N TRP A 321 10.97 10.24 20.82
CA TRP A 321 9.54 10.39 21.20
C TRP A 321 9.12 9.52 22.37
N ASN A 322 9.98 8.60 22.84
CA ASN A 322 9.78 7.82 24.06
C ASN A 322 8.45 7.02 24.10
N GLY A 323 8.00 6.48 22.97
CA GLY A 323 6.73 5.75 22.82
C GLY A 323 6.87 4.24 22.90
N ILE A 324 7.56 3.65 21.92
CA ILE A 324 7.67 2.20 21.74
C ILE A 324 8.67 1.61 22.75
N ARG A 325 8.31 0.45 23.30
CA ARG A 325 9.15 -0.37 24.17
C ARG A 325 9.00 -1.84 23.80
N THR A 326 10.09 -2.58 23.87
CA THR A 326 10.03 -4.04 23.90
C THR A 326 9.42 -4.53 25.20
N THR A 327 8.80 -5.68 25.15
CA THR A 327 8.31 -6.37 26.37
C THR A 327 9.40 -7.27 26.95
N PRO A 328 9.29 -7.66 28.23
CA PRO A 328 10.21 -8.64 28.81
C PRO A 328 10.15 -10.02 28.13
N THR A 329 9.07 -10.34 27.44
CA THR A 329 8.91 -11.60 26.71
C THR A 329 9.74 -11.60 25.42
N PHE A 330 9.96 -10.43 24.80
CA PHE A 330 10.75 -10.29 23.59
C PHE A 330 12.26 -10.29 23.86
N VAL A 331 12.70 -9.85 25.04
CA VAL A 331 14.09 -9.77 25.48
C VAL A 331 14.52 -11.05 26.15
#